data_2d00317a6ac340ac46bbbe69faa584fa
#
_entry.id   2d00317a6ac340ac46bbbe69faa584fa
#
_cell.length_a   1.000
_cell.length_b   1.000
_cell.length_c   1.000
_cell.angle_alpha   90.00
_cell.angle_beta   90.00
_cell.angle_gamma   90.00
#
_symmetry.space_group_name_H-M   'P 1'
#
loop_
_entity.id
_entity.type
_entity.pdbx_description
1 polymer ?
#
loop_
_entity_poly.entity_id
_entity_poly.type
_entity_poly.pdbx_seq_one_letter_code
_entity_poly.pdbx_strand_id
1 'polypeptide(L)'
;GKISDIYNGEGVTESIRTKHNMHGMDGLVESFDQDFTGLSFLNLVDFDALYGHRRDPEGYGKALEEFDARLPEVFEKMTEDDLLIITADHGNDPTAPGTDHTREYVPLLVYSKRFDVGKELPVSETFADIGATVADNFNVNMPKFGQSFLTKLK
;
A
#
# COMPACT_ATOMS: atom_id res chain seq x y z
N GLY A 1 -1.46 -6.01 -10.23
CA GLY A 1 -0.13 -5.53 -9.88
C GLY A 1 0.94 -6.60 -10.03
N LYS A 2 2.16 -6.31 -9.59
CA LYS A 2 3.34 -7.17 -9.74
C LYS A 2 3.54 -8.14 -8.56
N ILE A 3 2.68 -8.14 -7.55
CA ILE A 3 2.93 -8.85 -6.27
C ILE A 3 3.09 -10.35 -6.44
N SER A 4 2.17 -11.00 -7.17
CA SER A 4 2.27 -12.44 -7.42
C SER A 4 3.56 -12.83 -8.16
N ASP A 5 4.04 -11.97 -9.08
CA ASP A 5 5.27 -12.21 -9.83
C ASP A 5 6.51 -12.08 -8.91
N ILE A 6 6.51 -11.12 -7.97
CA ILE A 6 7.60 -10.93 -6.99
C ILE A 6 7.72 -12.16 -6.07
N TYR A 7 6.60 -12.73 -5.65
CA TYR A 7 6.57 -13.93 -4.81
C TYR A 7 6.62 -15.24 -5.60
N ASN A 8 6.77 -15.19 -6.92
CA ASN A 8 6.72 -16.37 -7.80
C ASN A 8 5.46 -17.23 -7.58
N GLY A 9 4.35 -16.59 -7.21
CA GLY A 9 3.08 -17.23 -6.88
C GLY A 9 3.05 -17.95 -5.54
N GLU A 10 4.16 -18.03 -4.81
CA GLU A 10 4.23 -18.73 -3.53
C GLU A 10 3.51 -17.95 -2.42
N GLY A 11 2.68 -18.64 -1.64
CA GLY A 11 1.91 -18.05 -0.54
C GLY A 11 0.77 -17.12 -0.99
N VAL A 12 0.49 -17.03 -2.29
CA VAL A 12 -0.58 -16.22 -2.86
C VAL A 12 -1.80 -17.10 -3.11
N THR A 13 -2.87 -16.86 -2.36
CA THR A 13 -4.13 -17.60 -2.49
C THR A 13 -4.88 -17.20 -3.76
N GLU A 14 -4.96 -15.90 -4.04
CA GLU A 14 -5.64 -15.33 -5.19
C GLU A 14 -4.79 -14.20 -5.79
N SER A 15 -4.79 -14.08 -7.12
CA SER A 15 -4.06 -13.03 -7.81
C SER A 15 -4.87 -12.45 -8.95
N ILE A 16 -5.13 -11.14 -8.87
CA ILE A 16 -5.85 -10.38 -9.90
C ILE A 16 -4.84 -9.54 -10.68
N ARG A 17 -4.73 -9.76 -12.00
CA ARG A 17 -3.93 -8.90 -12.88
C ARG A 17 -4.68 -7.60 -13.14
N THR A 18 -4.07 -6.51 -12.73
CA THR A 18 -4.61 -5.16 -12.97
C THR A 18 -4.01 -4.55 -14.22
N LYS A 19 -4.79 -3.74 -14.95
CA LYS A 19 -4.38 -3.07 -16.20
C LYS A 19 -3.89 -1.65 -15.94
N HIS A 20 -4.42 -0.99 -14.93
CA HIS A 20 -4.14 0.38 -14.51
C HIS A 20 -4.60 0.56 -13.07
N ASN A 21 -4.26 1.69 -12.44
CA ASN A 21 -4.55 1.95 -11.03
C ASN A 21 -6.04 1.79 -10.69
N MET A 22 -6.94 2.37 -11.46
CA MET A 22 -8.38 2.31 -11.16
C MET A 22 -8.93 0.88 -11.24
N HIS A 23 -8.47 0.06 -12.18
CA HIS A 23 -8.81 -1.38 -12.20
C HIS A 23 -8.26 -2.11 -10.94
N GLY A 24 -7.14 -1.64 -10.40
CA GLY A 24 -6.61 -2.11 -9.11
C GLY A 24 -7.54 -1.74 -7.95
N MET A 25 -8.05 -0.52 -7.95
CA MET A 25 -9.01 -0.05 -6.94
C MET A 25 -10.34 -0.80 -7.03
N ASP A 26 -10.83 -1.10 -8.23
CA ASP A 26 -12.03 -1.93 -8.42
C ASP A 26 -11.83 -3.30 -7.76
N GLY A 27 -10.72 -3.98 -8.06
CA GLY A 27 -10.40 -5.28 -7.46
C GLY A 27 -10.22 -5.24 -5.93
N LEU A 28 -9.68 -4.15 -5.39
CA LEU A 28 -9.60 -3.97 -3.94
C LEU A 28 -11.00 -3.83 -3.33
N VAL A 29 -11.85 -2.97 -3.89
CA VAL A 29 -13.22 -2.75 -3.40
C VAL A 29 -14.06 -4.03 -3.50
N GLU A 30 -13.94 -4.78 -4.61
CA GLU A 30 -14.59 -6.07 -4.81
C GLU A 30 -14.11 -7.14 -3.81
N SER A 31 -12.84 -7.10 -3.39
CA SER A 31 -12.29 -8.07 -2.44
C SER A 31 -12.96 -8.03 -1.06
N PHE A 32 -13.56 -6.91 -0.68
CA PHE A 32 -14.33 -6.81 0.57
C PHE A 32 -15.65 -7.59 0.54
N ASP A 33 -16.14 -7.99 -0.63
CA ASP A 33 -17.34 -8.80 -0.76
C ASP A 33 -17.04 -10.30 -0.53
N GLN A 34 -15.76 -10.64 -0.35
CA GLN A 34 -15.30 -11.98 0.00
C GLN A 34 -15.12 -12.11 1.51
N ASP A 35 -15.57 -13.23 2.07
CA ASP A 35 -15.38 -13.55 3.49
C ASP A 35 -14.01 -14.21 3.68
N PHE A 36 -12.98 -13.41 4.02
CA PHE A 36 -11.65 -13.95 4.32
C PHE A 36 -10.98 -13.17 5.45
N THR A 37 -10.08 -13.84 6.18
CA THR A 37 -9.12 -13.22 7.10
C THR A 37 -7.74 -13.42 6.51
N GLY A 38 -7.03 -12.33 6.23
CA GLY A 38 -5.74 -12.39 5.57
C GLY A 38 -5.20 -11.04 5.14
N LEU A 39 -4.24 -11.04 4.24
CA LEU A 39 -3.60 -9.85 3.68
C LEU A 39 -4.07 -9.64 2.24
N SER A 40 -4.71 -8.51 1.97
CA SER A 40 -4.92 -8.00 0.61
C SER A 40 -3.80 -7.02 0.27
N PHE A 41 -3.05 -7.29 -0.79
CA PHE A 41 -1.91 -6.47 -1.21
C PHE A 41 -2.14 -5.93 -2.63
N LEU A 42 -2.44 -4.65 -2.73
CA LEU A 42 -2.60 -3.94 -4.00
C LEU A 42 -1.34 -3.14 -4.33
N ASN A 43 -0.83 -3.30 -5.56
CA ASN A 43 0.23 -2.47 -6.11
C ASN A 43 -0.32 -1.64 -7.28
N LEU A 44 -0.28 -0.31 -7.14
CA LEU A 44 -0.74 0.67 -8.12
C LEU A 44 0.46 1.14 -8.96
N VAL A 45 0.65 0.51 -10.11
CA VAL A 45 1.88 0.60 -10.91
C VAL A 45 1.99 1.88 -11.74
N ASP A 46 0.87 2.56 -12.03
CA ASP A 46 0.85 3.71 -12.94
C ASP A 46 1.64 4.90 -12.41
N PHE A 47 1.70 5.09 -11.08
CA PHE A 47 2.49 6.14 -10.46
C PHE A 47 3.95 6.07 -10.89
N ASP A 48 4.53 4.89 -10.88
CA ASP A 48 5.89 4.65 -11.30
C ASP A 48 6.01 4.60 -12.82
N ALA A 49 5.28 3.69 -13.47
CA ALA A 49 5.48 3.34 -14.88
C ALA A 49 5.00 4.41 -15.87
N LEU A 50 3.89 5.10 -15.57
CA LEU A 50 3.32 6.10 -16.49
C LEU A 50 3.76 7.52 -16.16
N TYR A 51 3.92 7.86 -14.89
CA TYR A 51 4.14 9.24 -14.47
C TYR A 51 5.53 9.49 -13.90
N GLY A 52 6.03 8.61 -13.03
CA GLY A 52 7.34 8.73 -12.40
C GLY A 52 8.48 8.67 -13.41
N HIS A 53 8.64 7.55 -14.10
CA HIS A 53 9.68 7.36 -15.12
C HIS A 53 9.56 8.29 -16.33
N ARG A 54 8.35 8.74 -16.65
CA ARG A 54 8.10 9.66 -17.78
C ARG A 54 8.20 11.12 -17.41
N ARG A 55 8.47 11.42 -16.13
CA ARG A 55 8.60 12.79 -15.63
C ARG A 55 7.38 13.65 -15.95
N ASP A 56 6.20 13.10 -15.66
CA ASP A 56 4.90 13.75 -15.81
C ASP A 56 4.31 14.11 -14.44
N PRO A 57 4.69 15.25 -13.84
CA PRO A 57 4.19 15.66 -12.54
C PRO A 57 2.69 15.99 -12.53
N GLU A 58 2.14 16.46 -13.65
CA GLU A 58 0.71 16.77 -13.76
C GLU A 58 -0.11 15.48 -13.77
N GLY A 59 0.30 14.49 -14.56
CA GLY A 59 -0.31 13.16 -14.57
C GLY A 59 -0.17 12.44 -13.25
N TYR A 60 0.98 12.58 -12.58
CA TYR A 60 1.20 12.01 -11.24
C TYR A 60 0.24 12.61 -10.21
N GLY A 61 0.13 13.94 -10.18
CA GLY A 61 -0.79 14.65 -9.29
C GLY A 61 -2.25 14.25 -9.53
N LYS A 62 -2.66 14.19 -10.82
CA LYS A 62 -4.01 13.74 -11.18
C LYS A 62 -4.28 12.29 -10.75
N ALA A 63 -3.31 11.39 -10.90
CA ALA A 63 -3.45 10.00 -10.46
C ALA A 63 -3.59 9.89 -8.92
N LEU A 64 -2.94 10.78 -8.15
CA LEU A 64 -3.15 10.87 -6.70
C LEU A 64 -4.57 11.34 -6.36
N GLU A 65 -5.07 12.37 -7.06
CA GLU A 65 -6.46 12.85 -6.88
C GLU A 65 -7.48 11.75 -7.23
N GLU A 66 -7.26 11.02 -8.31
CA GLU A 66 -8.12 9.89 -8.71
C GLU A 66 -8.10 8.77 -7.65
N PHE A 67 -6.94 8.45 -7.09
CA PHE A 67 -6.80 7.47 -6.00
C PHE A 67 -7.53 7.95 -4.74
N ASP A 68 -7.30 9.19 -4.32
CA ASP A 68 -7.93 9.79 -3.14
C ASP A 68 -9.46 9.79 -3.26
N ALA A 69 -9.99 10.11 -4.43
CA ALA A 69 -11.42 10.09 -4.70
C ALA A 69 -12.07 8.70 -4.53
N ARG A 70 -11.29 7.62 -4.64
CA ARG A 70 -11.75 6.23 -4.46
C ARG A 70 -11.61 5.72 -3.01
N LEU A 71 -10.82 6.38 -2.16
CA LEU A 71 -10.64 5.97 -0.76
C LEU A 71 -11.93 5.89 0.05
N PRO A 72 -12.93 6.78 -0.12
CA PRO A 72 -14.21 6.66 0.59
C PRO A 72 -14.91 5.32 0.36
N GLU A 73 -14.82 4.73 -0.84
CA GLU A 73 -15.40 3.41 -1.14
C GLU A 73 -14.74 2.30 -0.31
N VAL A 74 -13.42 2.39 -0.14
CA VAL A 74 -12.64 1.47 0.71
C VAL A 74 -13.05 1.65 2.18
N PHE A 75 -13.08 2.90 2.66
CA PHE A 75 -13.45 3.20 4.04
C PHE A 75 -14.87 2.76 4.39
N GLU A 76 -15.81 2.87 3.45
CA GLU A 76 -17.19 2.41 3.66
C GLU A 76 -17.25 0.90 3.90
N LYS A 77 -16.52 0.11 3.10
CA LYS A 77 -16.50 -1.36 3.18
C LYS A 77 -15.68 -1.91 4.33
N MET A 78 -14.67 -1.20 4.81
CA MET A 78 -13.87 -1.61 5.96
C MET A 78 -14.74 -1.79 7.21
N THR A 79 -14.32 -2.71 8.07
CA THR A 79 -14.87 -2.93 9.41
C THR A 79 -13.89 -2.44 10.49
N GLU A 80 -14.22 -2.58 11.76
CA GLU A 80 -13.31 -2.29 12.87
C GLU A 80 -12.14 -3.30 12.94
N ASP A 81 -12.25 -4.45 12.31
CA ASP A 81 -11.21 -5.49 12.30
C ASP A 81 -10.18 -5.30 11.17
N ASP A 82 -10.40 -4.31 10.30
CA ASP A 82 -9.52 -4.03 9.19
C ASP A 82 -8.47 -2.97 9.53
N LEU A 83 -7.27 -3.16 9.01
CA LEU A 83 -6.16 -2.21 9.05
C LEU A 83 -5.70 -1.90 7.62
N LEU A 84 -5.84 -0.67 7.20
CA LEU A 84 -5.33 -0.17 5.92
C LEU A 84 -3.95 0.44 6.12
N ILE A 85 -2.98 0.04 5.30
CA ILE A 85 -1.65 0.65 5.22
C ILE A 85 -1.45 1.14 3.79
N ILE A 86 -1.13 2.42 3.62
CA ILE A 86 -0.78 3.03 2.34
C ILE A 86 0.67 3.47 2.41
N THR A 87 1.46 3.01 1.46
CA THR A 87 2.88 3.32 1.35
C THR A 87 3.35 3.28 -0.11
N ALA A 88 4.64 3.49 -0.35
CA ALA A 88 5.28 3.20 -1.62
C ALA A 88 6.50 2.30 -1.38
N ASP A 89 6.93 1.57 -2.40
CA ASP A 89 8.08 0.67 -2.37
C ASP A 89 9.42 1.40 -2.62
N HIS A 90 9.37 2.58 -3.24
CA HIS A 90 10.51 3.48 -3.47
C HIS A 90 10.02 4.89 -3.81
N GLY A 91 10.95 5.85 -3.84
CA GLY A 91 10.72 7.19 -4.39
C GLY A 91 10.77 7.17 -5.92
N ASN A 92 9.99 8.03 -6.55
CA ASN A 92 10.10 8.35 -7.97
C ASN A 92 9.55 9.76 -8.22
N ASP A 93 10.38 10.78 -7.93
CA ASP A 93 10.02 12.18 -8.11
C ASP A 93 9.86 12.50 -9.60
N PRO A 94 8.65 12.82 -10.08
CA PRO A 94 8.42 13.13 -11.48
C PRO A 94 9.01 14.47 -11.94
N THR A 95 9.59 15.27 -11.04
CA THR A 95 10.29 16.52 -11.34
C THR A 95 11.81 16.36 -11.40
N ALA A 96 12.33 15.21 -10.98
CA ALA A 96 13.77 14.95 -10.97
C ALA A 96 14.33 14.79 -12.40
N PRO A 97 15.62 15.09 -12.64
CA PRO A 97 16.26 14.81 -13.91
C PRO A 97 16.47 13.31 -14.15
N GLY A 98 16.53 12.90 -15.41
CA GLY A 98 16.72 11.49 -15.78
C GLY A 98 15.42 10.68 -15.67
N THR A 99 15.54 9.36 -15.70
CA THR A 99 14.40 8.44 -15.69
C THR A 99 14.45 7.40 -14.58
N ASP A 100 15.51 7.43 -13.74
CA ASP A 100 15.68 6.47 -12.68
C ASP A 100 14.83 6.82 -11.45
N HIS A 101 14.63 5.86 -10.58
CA HIS A 101 14.01 6.09 -9.27
C HIS A 101 14.81 7.10 -8.44
N THR A 102 14.14 7.79 -7.58
CA THR A 102 14.71 8.78 -6.69
C THR A 102 14.62 8.34 -5.23
N ARG A 103 15.17 9.10 -4.28
CA ARG A 103 15.41 8.64 -2.89
C ARG A 103 14.67 9.46 -1.86
N GLU A 104 13.43 9.79 -2.14
CA GLU A 104 12.56 10.46 -1.17
C GLU A 104 12.11 9.49 -0.07
N TYR A 105 11.81 10.02 1.09
CA TYR A 105 11.02 9.30 2.08
C TYR A 105 9.65 9.00 1.50
N VAL A 106 9.22 7.76 1.64
CA VAL A 106 7.89 7.33 1.20
C VAL A 106 6.86 7.54 2.31
N PRO A 107 5.58 7.73 1.96
CA PRO A 107 4.54 7.85 2.97
C PRO A 107 4.35 6.53 3.73
N LEU A 108 3.95 6.64 4.99
CA LEU A 108 3.39 5.55 5.78
C LEU A 108 2.12 6.05 6.43
N LEU A 109 0.98 5.76 5.81
CA LEU A 109 -0.33 6.12 6.30
C LEU A 109 -1.04 4.86 6.79
N VAL A 110 -1.55 4.91 8.01
CA VAL A 110 -2.22 3.77 8.63
C VAL A 110 -3.59 4.20 9.11
N TYR A 111 -4.62 3.45 8.73
CA TYR A 111 -6.00 3.73 9.08
C TYR A 111 -6.75 2.49 9.56
N SER A 112 -7.58 2.67 10.57
CA SER A 112 -8.60 1.72 11.02
C SER A 112 -9.79 2.48 11.58
N LYS A 113 -10.98 1.91 11.50
CA LYS A 113 -12.18 2.46 12.17
C LYS A 113 -12.09 2.47 13.70
N ARG A 114 -11.09 1.78 14.26
CA ARG A 114 -10.79 1.79 15.71
C ARG A 114 -10.01 3.02 16.18
N PHE A 115 -9.52 3.85 15.27
CA PHE A 115 -8.71 5.01 15.66
C PHE A 115 -9.60 6.21 15.94
N ASP A 116 -9.64 6.65 17.19
CA ASP A 116 -10.42 7.82 17.60
C ASP A 116 -9.74 9.14 17.22
N VAL A 117 -8.41 9.15 17.18
CA VAL A 117 -7.59 10.34 16.90
C VAL A 117 -6.40 10.01 16.03
N GLY A 118 -6.01 10.95 15.18
CA GLY A 118 -4.77 10.84 14.41
C GLY A 118 -3.54 10.95 15.31
N LYS A 119 -2.53 10.12 15.03
CA LYS A 119 -1.22 10.14 15.69
C LYS A 119 -0.12 10.19 14.64
N GLU A 120 0.96 10.87 14.96
CA GLU A 120 2.17 10.80 14.18
C GLU A 120 2.95 9.53 14.59
N LEU A 121 3.32 8.72 13.61
CA LEU A 121 4.23 7.59 13.80
C LEU A 121 5.69 8.09 13.65
N PRO A 122 6.63 7.56 14.43
CA PRO A 122 8.03 7.86 14.21
C PRO A 122 8.46 7.37 12.82
N VAL A 123 9.44 8.05 12.23
CA VAL A 123 10.04 7.64 10.96
C VAL A 123 10.58 6.23 11.10
N SER A 124 10.14 5.34 10.22
CA SER A 124 10.64 3.96 10.11
C SER A 124 11.99 3.93 9.39
N GLU A 125 12.91 3.09 9.85
CA GLU A 125 14.24 2.97 9.25
C GLU A 125 14.29 2.00 8.07
N THR A 126 13.28 1.14 7.94
CA THR A 126 13.24 0.09 6.91
C THR A 126 11.80 -0.25 6.50
N PHE A 127 11.62 -0.59 5.23
CA PHE A 127 10.36 -1.15 4.72
C PHE A 127 9.95 -2.47 5.40
N ALA A 128 10.91 -3.18 5.97
CA ALA A 128 10.67 -4.42 6.71
C ALA A 128 9.77 -4.23 7.95
N ASP A 129 9.62 -2.99 8.45
CA ASP A 129 8.75 -2.67 9.59
C ASP A 129 7.28 -2.95 9.27
N ILE A 130 6.85 -2.72 8.02
CA ILE A 130 5.50 -3.08 7.58
C ILE A 130 5.33 -4.60 7.60
N GLY A 131 6.28 -5.35 7.04
CA GLY A 131 6.25 -6.82 7.06
C GLY A 131 6.25 -7.39 8.48
N ALA A 132 7.06 -6.81 9.39
CA ALA A 132 7.07 -7.17 10.80
C ALA A 132 5.73 -6.87 11.48
N THR A 133 5.10 -5.74 11.14
CA THR A 133 3.78 -5.38 11.68
C THR A 133 2.69 -6.34 11.19
N VAL A 134 2.73 -6.74 9.92
CA VAL A 134 1.82 -7.76 9.38
C VAL A 134 2.01 -9.10 10.08
N ALA A 135 3.26 -9.55 10.26
CA ALA A 135 3.56 -10.80 10.96
C ALA A 135 3.09 -10.79 12.42
N ASP A 136 3.29 -9.67 13.13
CA ASP A 136 2.82 -9.46 14.49
C ASP A 136 1.29 -9.48 14.57
N ASN A 137 0.61 -8.81 13.65
CA ASN A 137 -0.85 -8.77 13.60
C ASN A 137 -1.48 -10.16 13.41
N PHE A 138 -0.87 -11.00 12.58
CA PHE A 138 -1.34 -12.37 12.34
C PHE A 138 -0.75 -13.41 13.29
N ASN A 139 0.10 -12.99 14.25
CA ASN A 139 0.77 -13.86 15.21
C ASN A 139 1.52 -15.02 14.52
N VAL A 140 2.23 -14.69 13.45
CA VAL A 140 3.11 -15.63 12.74
C VAL A 140 4.58 -15.34 13.02
N ASN A 141 5.47 -16.19 12.52
CA ASN A 141 6.91 -16.02 12.72
C ASN A 141 7.38 -14.65 12.25
N MET A 142 8.05 -13.92 13.12
CA MET A 142 8.61 -12.61 12.80
C MET A 142 9.70 -12.72 11.75
N PRO A 143 9.75 -11.79 10.78
CA PRO A 143 10.85 -11.72 9.83
C PRO A 143 12.15 -11.36 10.55
N LYS A 144 13.28 -11.71 9.93
CA LYS A 144 14.62 -11.44 10.47
C LYS A 144 14.91 -9.94 10.67
N PHE A 145 14.30 -9.09 9.86
CA PHE A 145 14.47 -7.64 9.84
C PHE A 145 13.12 -6.95 10.03
N GLY A 146 13.17 -5.72 10.51
CA GLY A 146 12.01 -4.89 10.77
C GLY A 146 11.54 -4.96 12.22
N GLN A 147 10.81 -3.92 12.62
CA GLN A 147 10.19 -3.79 13.94
C GLN A 147 8.71 -3.47 13.76
N SER A 148 7.87 -4.27 14.42
CA SER A 148 6.42 -4.01 14.41
C SER A 148 6.11 -2.67 15.07
N PHE A 149 5.25 -1.89 14.44
CA PHE A 149 4.66 -0.68 15.02
C PHE A 149 3.20 -0.90 15.48
N LEU A 150 2.72 -2.13 15.49
CA LEU A 150 1.32 -2.45 15.82
C LEU A 150 0.91 -1.90 17.20
N THR A 151 1.80 -1.99 18.20
CA THR A 151 1.53 -1.47 19.55
C THR A 151 1.47 0.06 19.62
N LYS A 152 2.04 0.75 18.64
CA LYS A 152 2.01 2.22 18.55
C LYS A 152 0.70 2.74 17.94
N LEU A 153 -0.10 1.86 17.35
CA LEU A 153 -1.39 2.19 16.73
C LEU A 153 -2.55 2.25 17.76
N LYS A 154 -2.31 1.76 18.97
CA LYS A 154 -3.30 1.72 20.07
C LYS A 154 -3.37 3.02 20.83
#